data_d7ec742c8e50a056785a59cea9a548cf
#
_entry.id   d7ec742c8e50a056785a59cea9a548cf
#
_cell.length_a   1.000
_cell.length_b   1.000
_cell.length_c   1.000
_cell.angle_alpha   90.00
_cell.angle_beta   90.00
_cell.angle_gamma   90.00
#
_symmetry.space_group_name_H-M   'P 1'
#
loop_
_entity.id
_entity.type
_entity.pdbx_description
1 polymer ?
#
loop_
_entity_poly.entity_id
_entity_poly.type
_entity_poly.pdbx_seq_one_letter_code
_entity_poly.pdbx_strand_id
1 'polypeptide(L)'
;MNELSNHDHSRFLTRTNHVVGRVRELGSEAAERNVNKAVLREAVVMQMTWPGAPTIYYGDEAGVCGFTDPDNRRTYPWGREDKELIQFHKDMIRIHKENPSLIKGSLKFIANDYQQLVYGRFTEKEKIMVVINNGNETKNMEISVWEQGISRTKIQKFKQLMVTGDFGYSLVKKIHECKGGVLHLEVPSHGAIIV
;
A
#
# COMPACT_ATOMS: atom_id res chain seq x y z
N MET A 1 7.79 -12.63 -7.24
CA MET A 1 8.29 -11.41 -6.58
C MET A 1 7.23 -10.33 -6.73
N ASN A 2 7.01 -9.56 -5.68
CA ASN A 2 6.12 -8.39 -5.70
C ASN A 2 7.00 -7.14 -5.70
N GLU A 3 7.15 -6.48 -6.84
CA GLU A 3 7.98 -5.29 -7.01
C GLU A 3 7.19 -4.11 -7.57
N LEU A 4 7.53 -2.90 -7.17
CA LEU A 4 6.97 -1.66 -7.72
C LEU A 4 7.87 -1.07 -8.79
N SER A 5 9.17 -1.18 -8.62
CA SER A 5 10.19 -0.74 -9.58
C SER A 5 11.23 -1.81 -9.80
N ASN A 6 11.93 -1.72 -10.93
CA ASN A 6 13.10 -2.54 -11.25
C ASN A 6 14.05 -1.73 -12.15
N HIS A 7 15.12 -2.38 -12.62
CA HIS A 7 16.14 -1.73 -13.43
C HIS A 7 15.74 -1.41 -14.88
N ASP A 8 14.61 -1.93 -15.36
CA ASP A 8 14.13 -1.73 -16.73
C ASP A 8 13.06 -0.64 -16.85
N HIS A 9 12.30 -0.40 -15.78
CA HIS A 9 11.17 0.50 -15.78
C HIS A 9 11.42 1.80 -15.00
N SER A 10 10.66 2.84 -15.31
CA SER A 10 10.67 4.07 -14.49
C SER A 10 10.31 3.74 -13.04
N ARG A 11 10.90 4.49 -12.11
CA ARG A 11 10.58 4.40 -10.68
C ARG A 11 9.09 4.57 -10.45
N PHE A 12 8.51 3.79 -9.55
CA PHE A 12 7.07 3.86 -9.27
C PHE A 12 6.67 5.27 -8.84
N LEU A 13 7.44 5.91 -7.97
CA LEU A 13 7.17 7.27 -7.53
C LEU A 13 7.11 8.26 -8.70
N THR A 14 8.02 8.16 -9.67
CA THR A 14 7.97 8.97 -10.90
C THR A 14 6.70 8.72 -11.70
N ARG A 15 6.25 7.46 -11.80
CA ARG A 15 5.01 7.14 -12.56
C ARG A 15 3.77 7.81 -11.98
N THR A 16 3.78 8.18 -10.71
CA THR A 16 2.64 8.87 -10.06
C THR A 16 2.44 10.30 -10.55
N ASN A 17 3.41 10.90 -11.23
CA ASN A 17 3.27 12.23 -11.84
C ASN A 17 2.75 12.20 -13.29
N HIS A 18 2.54 11.00 -13.85
CA HIS A 18 2.05 10.76 -15.21
C HIS A 18 2.94 11.36 -16.32
N VAL A 19 4.19 11.74 -16.02
CA VAL A 19 5.16 12.22 -17.02
C VAL A 19 5.95 11.05 -17.57
N VAL A 20 5.92 10.90 -18.90
CA VAL A 20 6.73 9.93 -19.63
C VAL A 20 7.81 10.69 -20.41
N GLY A 21 9.07 10.29 -20.27
CA GLY A 21 10.17 10.97 -20.95
C GLY A 21 11.54 10.40 -20.61
N ARG A 22 12.55 11.17 -20.95
CA ARG A 22 13.96 10.88 -20.70
C ARG A 22 14.65 12.09 -20.08
N VAL A 23 15.68 11.83 -19.27
CA VAL A 23 16.48 12.92 -18.66
C VAL A 23 17.07 13.85 -19.71
N ARG A 24 17.57 13.31 -20.84
CA ARG A 24 18.13 14.11 -21.93
C ARG A 24 17.15 15.10 -22.58
N GLU A 25 15.83 14.84 -22.46
CA GLU A 25 14.77 15.63 -23.10
C GLU A 25 14.11 16.59 -22.11
N LEU A 26 13.84 16.12 -20.89
CA LEU A 26 13.03 16.82 -19.91
C LEU A 26 13.83 17.30 -18.69
N GLY A 27 15.09 16.88 -18.57
CA GLY A 27 15.91 17.10 -17.37
C GLY A 27 15.54 16.14 -16.23
N SER A 28 16.46 15.99 -15.28
CA SER A 28 16.30 15.06 -14.15
C SER A 28 15.17 15.43 -13.21
N GLU A 29 14.91 16.74 -13.04
CA GLU A 29 13.91 17.28 -12.14
C GLU A 29 12.46 16.94 -12.56
N ALA A 30 12.22 16.73 -13.87
CA ALA A 30 10.90 16.36 -14.37
C ALA A 30 10.42 15.01 -13.81
N ALA A 31 11.35 14.11 -13.48
CA ALA A 31 11.02 12.82 -12.86
C ALA A 31 10.55 12.94 -11.40
N GLU A 32 10.89 14.06 -10.74
CA GLU A 32 10.62 14.30 -9.32
C GLU A 32 9.44 15.26 -9.08
N ARG A 33 9.09 16.02 -10.11
CA ARG A 33 8.08 17.07 -10.00
C ARG A 33 6.68 16.48 -9.91
N ASN A 34 5.87 16.95 -8.98
CA ASN A 34 4.46 16.56 -8.80
C ASN A 34 4.24 15.05 -8.55
N VAL A 35 5.20 14.37 -7.97
CA VAL A 35 5.04 12.97 -7.57
C VAL A 35 4.07 12.84 -6.38
N ASN A 36 3.28 11.76 -6.37
CA ASN A 36 2.31 11.50 -5.31
C ASN A 36 2.81 10.39 -4.37
N LYS A 37 3.28 10.79 -3.18
CA LYS A 37 3.74 9.84 -2.15
C LYS A 37 2.61 9.04 -1.52
N ALA A 38 1.37 9.53 -1.56
CA ALA A 38 0.23 8.78 -1.03
C ALA A 38 -0.04 7.55 -1.91
N VAL A 39 -0.02 7.70 -3.22
CA VAL A 39 -0.14 6.58 -4.17
C VAL A 39 1.03 5.60 -4.03
N LEU A 40 2.25 6.08 -3.75
CA LEU A 40 3.37 5.18 -3.43
C LEU A 40 3.09 4.38 -2.15
N ARG A 41 2.63 5.02 -1.06
CA ARG A 41 2.31 4.33 0.20
C ARG A 41 1.23 3.27 0.01
N GLU A 42 0.18 3.60 -0.74
CA GLU A 42 -0.88 2.67 -1.12
C GLU A 42 -0.33 1.44 -1.86
N ALA A 43 0.53 1.66 -2.85
CA ALA A 43 1.16 0.59 -3.62
C ALA A 43 2.09 -0.28 -2.76
N VAL A 44 2.83 0.32 -1.81
CA VAL A 44 3.68 -0.42 -0.86
C VAL A 44 2.83 -1.25 0.11
N VAL A 45 1.66 -0.75 0.55
CA VAL A 45 0.71 -1.58 1.32
C VAL A 45 0.34 -2.82 0.52
N MET A 46 -0.03 -2.65 -0.76
CA MET A 46 -0.33 -3.79 -1.62
C MET A 46 0.87 -4.72 -1.78
N GLN A 47 2.06 -4.19 -2.08
CA GLN A 47 3.30 -4.96 -2.25
C GLN A 47 3.60 -5.86 -1.03
N MET A 48 3.45 -5.31 0.18
CA MET A 48 3.78 -5.99 1.43
C MET A 48 2.67 -6.93 1.95
N THR A 49 1.46 -6.82 1.43
CA THR A 49 0.32 -7.64 1.88
C THR A 49 -0.15 -8.64 0.84
N TRP A 50 0.27 -8.51 -0.43
CA TRP A 50 -0.04 -9.46 -1.49
C TRP A 50 0.73 -10.78 -1.34
N PRO A 51 0.19 -11.93 -1.80
CA PRO A 51 0.94 -13.19 -1.79
C PRO A 51 2.23 -13.10 -2.61
N GLY A 52 3.30 -13.60 -2.07
CA GLY A 52 4.62 -13.64 -2.72
C GLY A 52 5.70 -12.97 -1.88
N ALA A 53 6.88 -12.80 -2.45
CA ALA A 53 8.02 -12.17 -1.79
C ALA A 53 8.07 -10.68 -2.11
N PRO A 54 7.82 -9.77 -1.15
CA PRO A 54 8.03 -8.35 -1.36
C PRO A 54 9.48 -8.06 -1.73
N THR A 55 9.68 -7.33 -2.82
CA THR A 55 11.01 -7.00 -3.35
C THR A 55 11.11 -5.49 -3.52
N ILE A 56 12.02 -4.87 -2.79
CA ILE A 56 12.28 -3.43 -2.87
C ILE A 56 13.44 -3.20 -3.83
N TYR A 57 13.21 -2.44 -4.90
CA TYR A 57 14.30 -1.93 -5.72
C TYR A 57 14.97 -0.77 -4.96
N TYR A 58 16.29 -0.83 -4.80
CA TYR A 58 17.04 0.11 -3.96
C TYR A 58 16.64 1.57 -4.23
N GLY A 59 16.42 2.32 -3.17
CA GLY A 59 16.07 3.74 -3.23
C GLY A 59 14.58 4.03 -3.36
N ASP A 60 13.71 3.07 -3.69
CA ASP A 60 12.26 3.29 -3.65
C ASP A 60 11.80 3.68 -2.24
N GLU A 61 12.40 3.04 -1.23
CA GLU A 61 12.18 3.36 0.18
C GLU A 61 12.68 4.75 0.59
N ALA A 62 13.63 5.30 -0.17
CA ALA A 62 14.24 6.61 0.08
C ALA A 62 13.67 7.72 -0.83
N GLY A 63 12.65 7.42 -1.63
CA GLY A 63 11.99 8.38 -2.50
C GLY A 63 12.74 8.66 -3.80
N VAL A 64 13.61 7.76 -4.26
CA VAL A 64 14.32 7.93 -5.54
C VAL A 64 13.35 7.92 -6.69
N CYS A 65 13.42 8.97 -7.50
CA CYS A 65 12.70 9.12 -8.76
C CYS A 65 13.62 8.82 -9.95
N GLY A 66 13.04 8.47 -11.11
CA GLY A 66 13.79 8.26 -12.34
C GLY A 66 12.90 7.76 -13.47
N PHE A 67 13.15 8.23 -14.68
CA PHE A 67 12.51 7.71 -15.89
C PHE A 67 12.99 6.27 -16.18
N THR A 68 12.53 5.67 -17.25
CA THR A 68 12.92 4.30 -17.61
C THR A 68 14.43 4.16 -17.86
N ASP A 69 14.93 2.94 -17.95
CA ASP A 69 16.35 2.61 -18.15
C ASP A 69 17.02 3.50 -19.23
N PRO A 70 18.22 4.08 -18.97
CA PRO A 70 19.06 3.95 -17.78
C PRO A 70 18.74 5.00 -16.68
N ASP A 71 17.80 5.89 -16.89
CA ASP A 71 17.54 7.07 -16.06
C ASP A 71 16.96 6.73 -14.67
N ASN A 72 16.48 5.49 -14.46
CA ASN A 72 16.03 4.97 -13.18
C ASN A 72 17.16 4.48 -12.25
N ARG A 73 18.38 4.28 -12.80
CA ARG A 73 19.54 3.73 -12.08
C ARG A 73 20.37 4.82 -11.40
N ARG A 74 19.69 5.76 -10.73
CA ARG A 74 20.34 6.84 -9.98
C ARG A 74 21.05 6.29 -8.75
N THR A 75 22.07 7.02 -8.29
CA THR A 75 22.74 6.74 -7.02
C THR A 75 21.76 6.88 -5.86
N TYR A 76 22.01 6.12 -4.80
CA TYR A 76 21.26 6.26 -3.55
C TYR A 76 21.48 7.68 -2.97
N PRO A 77 20.43 8.34 -2.47
CA PRO A 77 20.49 9.75 -2.07
C PRO A 77 21.07 9.94 -0.66
N TRP A 78 22.28 9.45 -0.41
CA TRP A 78 22.94 9.52 0.89
C TRP A 78 22.89 10.92 1.51
N GLY A 79 22.36 11.02 2.74
CA GLY A 79 22.19 12.28 3.48
C GLY A 79 21.01 13.13 3.03
N ARG A 80 20.25 12.70 2.01
CA ARG A 80 19.06 13.38 1.48
C ARG A 80 17.87 12.44 1.32
N GLU A 81 17.90 11.32 2.02
CA GLU A 81 16.86 10.30 1.98
C GLU A 81 15.52 10.86 2.48
N ASP A 82 14.43 10.41 1.90
CA ASP A 82 13.11 10.62 2.47
C ASP A 82 12.92 9.74 3.71
N LYS A 83 13.17 10.33 4.87
CA LYS A 83 13.15 9.61 6.15
C LYS A 83 11.75 9.13 6.54
N GLU A 84 10.70 9.83 6.09
CA GLU A 84 9.31 9.41 6.31
C GLU A 84 9.01 8.14 5.52
N LEU A 85 9.38 8.08 4.25
CA LEU A 85 9.21 6.88 3.43
C LEU A 85 10.05 5.71 3.94
N ILE A 86 11.27 5.94 4.40
CA ILE A 86 12.09 4.88 5.03
C ILE A 86 11.39 4.32 6.26
N GLN A 87 10.87 5.19 7.13
CA GLN A 87 10.17 4.74 8.34
C GLN A 87 8.89 3.98 7.98
N PHE A 88 8.14 4.46 7.00
CA PHE A 88 6.96 3.78 6.48
C PHE A 88 7.28 2.36 5.98
N HIS A 89 8.33 2.20 5.18
CA HIS A 89 8.76 0.87 4.70
C HIS A 89 9.18 -0.04 5.86
N LYS A 90 9.90 0.47 6.86
CA LYS A 90 10.24 -0.31 8.07
C LYS A 90 9.00 -0.80 8.82
N ASP A 91 7.99 0.07 8.96
CA ASP A 91 6.73 -0.28 9.62
C ASP A 91 5.93 -1.30 8.82
N MET A 92 5.88 -1.17 7.49
CA MET A 92 5.23 -2.15 6.62
C MET A 92 5.93 -3.51 6.64
N ILE A 93 7.27 -3.54 6.62
CA ILE A 93 8.06 -4.76 6.76
C ILE A 93 7.79 -5.43 8.12
N ARG A 94 7.68 -4.65 9.19
CA ARG A 94 7.33 -5.15 10.52
C ARG A 94 5.93 -5.76 10.52
N ILE A 95 4.93 -5.05 9.98
CA ILE A 95 3.56 -5.57 9.85
C ILE A 95 3.56 -6.88 9.06
N HIS A 96 4.27 -6.94 7.92
CA HIS A 96 4.37 -8.17 7.13
C HIS A 96 4.95 -9.33 7.93
N LYS A 97 6.04 -9.11 8.68
CA LYS A 97 6.73 -10.16 9.44
C LYS A 97 5.98 -10.62 10.69
N GLU A 98 5.27 -9.72 11.36
CA GLU A 98 4.52 -10.01 12.59
C GLU A 98 3.18 -10.72 12.35
N ASN A 99 2.68 -10.74 11.11
CA ASN A 99 1.37 -11.29 10.77
C ASN A 99 1.50 -12.50 9.82
N PRO A 100 1.41 -13.74 10.35
CA PRO A 100 1.58 -14.97 9.55
C PRO A 100 0.65 -15.08 8.34
N SER A 101 -0.53 -14.49 8.39
CA SER A 101 -1.46 -14.48 7.25
C SER A 101 -0.90 -13.70 6.05
N LEU A 102 -0.08 -12.67 6.27
CA LEU A 102 0.56 -11.92 5.18
C LEU A 102 1.71 -12.71 4.53
N ILE A 103 2.37 -13.61 5.30
CA ILE A 103 3.48 -14.42 4.80
C ILE A 103 2.95 -15.65 4.05
N LYS A 104 2.11 -16.46 4.69
CA LYS A 104 1.69 -17.79 4.20
C LYS A 104 0.18 -17.99 4.08
N GLY A 105 -0.60 -16.93 4.35
CA GLY A 105 -2.05 -17.02 4.28
C GLY A 105 -2.57 -17.06 2.84
N SER A 106 -3.75 -17.63 2.69
CA SER A 106 -4.49 -17.59 1.44
C SER A 106 -4.98 -16.18 1.13
N LEU A 107 -5.28 -15.91 -0.13
CA LEU A 107 -5.87 -14.67 -0.62
C LEU A 107 -7.32 -14.91 -1.02
N LYS A 108 -8.21 -13.98 -0.68
CA LYS A 108 -9.53 -13.90 -1.27
C LYS A 108 -9.89 -12.46 -1.58
N PHE A 109 -10.33 -12.20 -2.79
CA PHE A 109 -10.98 -10.94 -3.15
C PHE A 109 -12.34 -10.85 -2.47
N ILE A 110 -12.67 -9.68 -1.95
CA ILE A 110 -13.92 -9.40 -1.23
C ILE A 110 -14.77 -8.44 -2.04
N ALA A 111 -14.17 -7.34 -2.49
CA ALA A 111 -14.82 -6.36 -3.35
C ALA A 111 -13.79 -5.67 -4.24
N ASN A 112 -14.22 -5.32 -5.43
CA ASN A 112 -13.47 -4.45 -6.34
C ASN A 112 -14.43 -3.56 -7.09
N ASP A 113 -14.06 -2.32 -7.23
CA ASP A 113 -14.74 -1.31 -8.02
C ASP A 113 -13.68 -0.45 -8.70
N TYR A 114 -14.09 0.47 -9.55
CA TYR A 114 -13.16 1.46 -10.10
C TYR A 114 -12.49 2.23 -8.95
N GLN A 115 -11.17 2.17 -8.86
CA GLN A 115 -10.34 2.78 -7.81
C GLN A 115 -10.46 2.18 -6.39
N GLN A 116 -11.28 1.18 -6.15
CA GLN A 116 -11.33 0.50 -4.86
C GLN A 116 -11.00 -0.98 -4.98
N LEU A 117 -10.23 -1.48 -4.01
CA LEU A 117 -9.87 -2.88 -3.93
C LEU A 117 -9.92 -3.35 -2.47
N VAL A 118 -10.64 -4.45 -2.24
CA VAL A 118 -10.71 -5.09 -0.92
C VAL A 118 -10.35 -6.55 -1.06
N TYR A 119 -9.40 -7.01 -0.26
CA TYR A 119 -9.04 -8.41 -0.17
C TYR A 119 -8.70 -8.84 1.25
N GLY A 120 -8.88 -10.11 1.50
CA GLY A 120 -8.49 -10.76 2.75
C GLY A 120 -7.26 -11.63 2.59
N ARG A 121 -6.38 -11.62 3.60
CA ARG A 121 -5.32 -12.59 3.82
C ARG A 121 -5.67 -13.38 5.06
N PHE A 122 -5.62 -14.71 5.00
CA PHE A 122 -6.09 -15.51 6.12
C PHE A 122 -5.36 -16.84 6.27
N THR A 123 -5.21 -17.22 7.52
CA THR A 123 -4.91 -18.57 7.97
C THR A 123 -6.08 -19.08 8.82
N GLU A 124 -5.98 -20.28 9.39
CA GLU A 124 -6.98 -20.77 10.34
C GLU A 124 -7.11 -19.88 11.60
N LYS A 125 -6.01 -19.23 12.01
CA LYS A 125 -5.90 -18.48 13.27
C LYS A 125 -6.01 -16.97 13.11
N GLU A 126 -5.74 -16.44 11.93
CA GLU A 126 -5.62 -15.01 11.70
C GLU A 126 -6.31 -14.61 10.39
N LYS A 127 -6.97 -13.48 10.41
CA LYS A 127 -7.61 -12.87 9.25
C LYS A 127 -7.28 -11.40 9.22
N ILE A 128 -6.74 -10.93 8.10
CA ILE A 128 -6.41 -9.53 7.84
C ILE A 128 -7.18 -9.08 6.61
N MET A 129 -7.83 -7.92 6.71
CA MET A 129 -8.44 -7.22 5.58
C MET A 129 -7.56 -6.08 5.16
N VAL A 130 -7.34 -5.97 3.86
CA VAL A 130 -6.67 -4.83 3.22
C VAL A 130 -7.68 -4.13 2.34
N VAL A 131 -7.87 -2.85 2.61
CA VAL A 131 -8.84 -2.01 1.91
C VAL A 131 -8.08 -0.85 1.28
N ILE A 132 -8.20 -0.69 -0.02
CA ILE A 132 -7.48 0.30 -0.82
C ILE A 132 -8.49 1.21 -1.51
N ASN A 133 -8.23 2.50 -1.49
CA ASN A 133 -8.97 3.54 -2.18
C ASN A 133 -8.01 4.46 -2.95
N ASN A 134 -7.83 4.20 -4.23
CA ASN A 134 -7.02 5.02 -5.15
C ASN A 134 -7.83 6.20 -5.75
N GLY A 135 -8.93 6.57 -5.12
CA GLY A 135 -9.74 7.73 -5.51
C GLY A 135 -9.27 9.02 -4.82
N ASN A 136 -9.67 10.16 -5.38
CA ASN A 136 -9.33 11.50 -4.88
C ASN A 136 -10.17 11.94 -3.67
N GLU A 137 -11.11 11.11 -3.23
CA GLU A 137 -12.01 11.40 -2.11
C GLU A 137 -12.00 10.28 -1.10
N THR A 138 -12.18 10.64 0.18
CA THR A 138 -12.42 9.66 1.24
C THR A 138 -13.71 8.89 0.96
N LYS A 139 -13.68 7.56 1.12
CA LYS A 139 -14.84 6.68 0.88
C LYS A 139 -15.27 5.98 2.16
N ASN A 140 -16.58 6.03 2.43
CA ASN A 140 -17.22 5.16 3.42
C ASN A 140 -17.56 3.84 2.73
N MET A 141 -16.90 2.77 3.15
CA MET A 141 -17.03 1.45 2.53
C MET A 141 -17.73 0.47 3.47
N GLU A 142 -18.72 -0.24 2.93
CA GLU A 142 -19.38 -1.37 3.59
C GLU A 142 -18.83 -2.68 3.01
N ILE A 143 -18.13 -3.44 3.84
CA ILE A 143 -17.38 -4.61 3.40
C ILE A 143 -18.02 -5.86 3.95
N SER A 144 -18.55 -6.71 3.08
CA SER A 144 -19.17 -7.99 3.44
C SER A 144 -18.10 -9.04 3.73
N VAL A 145 -17.65 -9.10 5.00
CA VAL A 145 -16.58 -10.01 5.44
C VAL A 145 -17.06 -11.39 5.87
N TRP A 146 -18.37 -11.60 5.95
CA TRP A 146 -18.97 -12.90 6.32
C TRP A 146 -18.56 -14.04 5.35
N GLU A 147 -18.33 -13.73 4.09
CA GLU A 147 -17.83 -14.69 3.10
C GLU A 147 -16.43 -15.24 3.43
N GLN A 148 -15.71 -14.60 4.35
CA GLN A 148 -14.42 -15.01 4.87
C GLN A 148 -14.55 -15.88 6.13
N GLY A 149 -15.75 -16.43 6.41
CA GLY A 149 -16.02 -17.17 7.64
C GLY A 149 -16.13 -16.30 8.88
N ILE A 150 -16.46 -15.01 8.71
CA ILE A 150 -16.77 -14.10 9.80
C ILE A 150 -18.24 -14.28 10.20
N SER A 151 -18.51 -14.45 11.49
CA SER A 151 -19.87 -14.70 11.97
C SER A 151 -20.84 -13.54 11.66
N ARG A 152 -22.00 -13.87 11.13
CA ARG A 152 -23.11 -12.91 10.96
C ARG A 152 -23.87 -12.63 12.25
N THR A 153 -23.80 -13.52 13.23
CA THR A 153 -24.60 -13.43 14.46
C THR A 153 -23.83 -12.86 15.64
N LYS A 154 -22.51 -12.81 15.58
CA LYS A 154 -21.65 -12.31 16.65
C LYS A 154 -20.98 -11.01 16.22
N ILE A 155 -20.89 -10.05 17.12
CA ILE A 155 -20.04 -8.88 16.94
C ILE A 155 -18.58 -9.33 17.00
N GLN A 156 -17.83 -8.99 15.98
CA GLN A 156 -16.39 -9.23 15.94
C GLN A 156 -15.64 -7.90 15.88
N LYS A 157 -14.40 -7.90 16.35
CA LYS A 157 -13.57 -6.70 16.43
C LYS A 157 -12.36 -6.85 15.55
N PHE A 158 -12.18 -5.93 14.65
CA PHE A 158 -10.99 -5.80 13.80
C PHE A 158 -10.09 -4.70 14.36
N LYS A 159 -8.82 -5.06 14.56
CA LYS A 159 -7.81 -4.11 15.04
C LYS A 159 -7.08 -3.50 13.86
N GLN A 160 -7.14 -2.19 13.74
CA GLN A 160 -6.38 -1.45 12.75
C GLN A 160 -4.88 -1.60 13.03
N LEU A 161 -4.13 -2.03 12.02
CA LEU A 161 -2.68 -2.13 12.04
C LEU A 161 -2.04 -0.88 11.43
N MET A 162 -2.65 -0.33 10.37
CA MET A 162 -2.19 0.86 9.68
C MET A 162 -3.32 1.51 8.91
N VAL A 163 -3.23 2.82 8.73
CA VAL A 163 -3.98 3.61 7.74
C VAL A 163 -3.03 4.55 7.02
N THR A 164 -3.19 4.69 5.70
CA THR A 164 -2.46 5.65 4.84
C THR A 164 -3.44 6.59 4.16
N GLY A 165 -2.95 7.71 3.64
CA GLY A 165 -3.71 8.68 2.86
C GLY A 165 -2.83 9.84 2.39
N ASP A 166 -3.44 10.91 1.88
CA ASP A 166 -2.72 12.05 1.28
C ASP A 166 -1.70 12.69 2.23
N PHE A 167 -1.99 12.75 3.52
CA PHE A 167 -1.16 13.45 4.50
C PHE A 167 -0.17 12.55 5.27
N GLY A 168 0.02 11.30 4.83
CA GLY A 168 0.96 10.39 5.48
C GLY A 168 0.32 9.06 5.88
N TYR A 169 0.77 8.49 7.00
CA TYR A 169 0.25 7.25 7.54
C TYR A 169 0.17 7.28 9.07
N SER A 170 -0.60 6.38 9.64
CA SER A 170 -0.75 6.24 11.09
C SER A 170 -0.80 4.78 11.51
N LEU A 171 -0.14 4.48 12.63
CA LEU A 171 -0.16 3.19 13.33
C LEU A 171 -1.06 3.22 14.56
N VAL A 172 -1.89 4.26 14.70
CA VAL A 172 -2.83 4.38 15.81
C VAL A 172 -3.78 3.18 15.80
N LYS A 173 -3.78 2.46 16.90
CA LYS A 173 -4.64 1.29 17.08
C LYS A 173 -6.08 1.75 17.26
N LYS A 174 -6.91 1.42 16.28
CA LYS A 174 -8.36 1.62 16.32
C LYS A 174 -9.04 0.26 16.27
N ILE A 175 -10.13 0.13 16.97
CA ILE A 175 -10.96 -1.10 16.92
C ILE A 175 -12.20 -0.77 16.09
N HIS A 176 -12.41 -1.56 15.05
CA HIS A 176 -13.60 -1.49 14.21
C HIS A 176 -14.51 -2.68 14.55
N GLU A 177 -15.78 -2.39 14.86
CA GLU A 177 -16.76 -3.43 15.11
C GLU A 177 -17.38 -3.91 13.80
N CYS A 178 -17.38 -5.22 13.60
CA CYS A 178 -18.10 -5.88 12.52
C CYS A 178 -19.41 -6.45 13.07
N LYS A 179 -20.53 -5.96 12.58
CA LYS A 179 -21.88 -6.38 12.96
C LYS A 179 -22.58 -7.02 11.76
N GLY A 180 -23.28 -8.12 11.95
CA GLY A 180 -23.98 -8.81 10.86
C GLY A 180 -23.04 -9.36 9.78
N GLY A 181 -21.72 -9.47 10.05
CA GLY A 181 -20.73 -9.84 9.04
C GLY A 181 -20.35 -8.69 8.10
N VAL A 182 -20.72 -7.46 8.43
CA VAL A 182 -20.37 -6.24 7.65
C VAL A 182 -19.43 -5.35 8.47
N LEU A 183 -18.36 -4.93 7.84
CA LEU A 183 -17.37 -4.01 8.39
C LEU A 183 -17.51 -2.66 7.68
N HIS A 184 -17.67 -1.59 8.47
CA HIS A 184 -17.75 -0.22 7.95
C HIS A 184 -16.42 0.49 8.19
N LEU A 185 -15.81 0.99 7.12
CA LEU A 185 -14.54 1.72 7.17
C LEU A 185 -14.62 3.01 6.36
N GLU A 186 -14.08 4.06 6.94
CA GLU A 186 -13.81 5.33 6.25
C GLU A 186 -12.37 5.29 5.74
N VAL A 187 -12.19 5.10 4.43
CA VAL A 187 -10.90 4.93 3.78
C VAL A 187 -10.47 6.24 3.14
N PRO A 188 -9.33 6.83 3.56
CA PRO A 188 -8.87 8.10 3.00
C PRO A 188 -8.66 8.06 1.49
N SER A 189 -8.67 9.24 0.85
CA SER A 189 -8.21 9.42 -0.53
C SER A 189 -6.77 8.96 -0.68
N HIS A 190 -6.44 8.35 -1.82
CA HIS A 190 -5.13 7.74 -2.12
C HIS A 190 -4.57 6.98 -0.92
N GLY A 191 -5.40 6.12 -0.34
CA GLY A 191 -5.08 5.51 0.93
C GLY A 191 -5.47 4.04 1.06
N ALA A 192 -4.95 3.42 2.10
CA ALA A 192 -5.24 2.05 2.46
C ALA A 192 -5.43 1.90 3.97
N ILE A 193 -6.24 0.90 4.34
CA ILE A 193 -6.40 0.47 5.73
C ILE A 193 -6.07 -1.03 5.81
N ILE A 194 -5.28 -1.40 6.81
CA ILE A 194 -5.01 -2.78 7.20
C ILE A 194 -5.68 -3.03 8.55
N VAL A 195 -6.62 -3.96 8.61
CA VAL A 195 -7.34 -4.36 9.82
C VAL A 195 -7.32 -5.85 10.03
#